data_7334cb914c0b272a503f9a2ffe9c4e25
#
_entry.id   7334cb914c0b272a503f9a2ffe9c4e25
#
_cell.length_a   1.000
_cell.length_b   1.000
_cell.length_c   1.000
_cell.angle_alpha   90.00
_cell.angle_beta   90.00
_cell.angle_gamma   90.00
#
_symmetry.space_group_name_H-M   'P 1'
#
loop_
_entity.id
_entity.type
_entity.pdbx_description
1 polymer ?
#
loop_
_entity_poly.entity_id
_entity_poly.type
_entity_poly.pdbx_seq_one_letter_code
_entity_poly.pdbx_strand_id
1 'polypeptide(L)'
;MEEPVHVKKLCASVDVLPTVLNLLGVTYDSRILAGHDILSDSEELVIFADHSFKTDKIGYNTKTGEVTYYVDEKTVSQSYIDDKIKEVETKLYMSDEVINTDFYGYVYGRKSTNTTTSTTTSTEQPNKE
;
A
#
# COMPACT_ATOMS: atom_id res chain seq x y z
N MET A 1 -33.91 1.22 13.43
CA MET A 1 -32.70 1.18 12.60
C MET A 1 -31.83 2.30 13.14
N GLU A 2 -30.58 1.98 13.48
CA GLU A 2 -29.62 3.02 13.87
C GLU A 2 -29.33 3.91 12.67
N GLU A 3 -29.03 5.19 12.93
CA GLU A 3 -28.70 6.12 11.86
C GLU A 3 -27.40 5.72 11.18
N PRO A 4 -27.27 5.94 9.86
CA PRO A 4 -26.06 5.60 9.13
C PRO A 4 -24.86 6.42 9.63
N VAL A 5 -23.72 5.75 9.82
CA VAL A 5 -22.47 6.41 10.19
C VAL A 5 -21.87 7.05 8.94
N HIS A 6 -21.68 8.37 8.96
CA HIS A 6 -21.05 9.12 7.87
C HIS A 6 -19.57 9.36 8.19
N VAL A 7 -18.69 8.69 7.46
CA VAL A 7 -17.24 8.89 7.54
C VAL A 7 -16.81 9.91 6.48
N LYS A 8 -16.15 11.00 6.91
CA LYS A 8 -15.66 12.08 6.03
C LYS A 8 -14.14 12.03 5.82
N LYS A 9 -13.51 10.90 6.13
CA LYS A 9 -12.07 10.72 5.95
C LYS A 9 -11.72 10.43 4.49
N LEU A 10 -10.54 10.89 4.07
CA LEU A 10 -9.89 10.42 2.86
C LEU A 10 -9.55 8.94 3.03
N CYS A 11 -9.99 8.11 2.10
CA CYS A 11 -9.74 6.67 2.13
C CYS A 11 -9.41 6.14 0.74
N ALA A 12 -8.75 5.00 0.70
CA ALA A 12 -8.40 4.28 -0.51
C ALA A 12 -8.93 2.83 -0.44
N SER A 13 -8.89 2.11 -1.55
CA SER A 13 -9.33 0.71 -1.61
C SER A 13 -8.56 -0.21 -0.65
N VAL A 14 -7.32 0.11 -0.33
CA VAL A 14 -6.49 -0.64 0.62
C VAL A 14 -7.00 -0.57 2.07
N ASP A 15 -7.81 0.44 2.39
CA ASP A 15 -8.38 0.65 3.73
C ASP A 15 -9.62 -0.21 3.99
N VAL A 16 -10.20 -0.81 2.94
CA VAL A 16 -11.40 -1.65 3.06
C VAL A 16 -11.12 -2.87 3.92
N LEU A 17 -10.02 -3.56 3.68
CA LEU A 17 -9.70 -4.80 4.40
C LEU A 17 -9.50 -4.58 5.91
N PRO A 18 -8.63 -3.68 6.37
CA PRO A 18 -8.46 -3.43 7.80
C PRO A 18 -9.76 -2.95 8.47
N THR A 19 -10.56 -2.14 7.79
CA THR A 19 -11.85 -1.66 8.31
C THR A 19 -12.84 -2.80 8.52
N VAL A 20 -12.97 -3.70 7.53
CA VAL A 20 -13.85 -4.86 7.62
C VAL A 20 -13.39 -5.84 8.70
N LEU A 21 -12.08 -6.10 8.79
CA LEU A 21 -11.53 -6.98 9.84
C LEU A 21 -11.82 -6.42 11.24
N ASN A 22 -11.67 -5.12 11.44
CA ASN A 22 -12.00 -4.47 12.71
C ASN A 22 -13.51 -4.53 13.03
N LEU A 23 -14.37 -4.24 12.05
CA LEU A 23 -15.83 -4.35 12.21
C LEU A 23 -16.29 -5.78 12.58
N LEU A 24 -15.59 -6.79 12.07
CA LEU A 24 -15.87 -8.20 12.38
C LEU A 24 -15.18 -8.68 13.67
N GLY A 25 -14.43 -7.83 14.36
CA GLY A 25 -13.69 -8.18 15.56
C GLY A 25 -12.56 -9.20 15.33
N VAL A 26 -12.03 -9.26 14.10
CA VAL A 26 -10.94 -10.17 13.75
C VAL A 26 -9.61 -9.56 14.19
N THR A 27 -8.86 -10.29 15.02
CA THR A 27 -7.50 -9.87 15.42
C THR A 27 -6.54 -10.11 14.26
N TYR A 28 -5.84 -9.06 13.85
CA TYR A 28 -4.81 -9.11 12.81
C TYR A 28 -3.61 -8.21 13.18
N ASP A 29 -2.47 -8.46 12.55
CA ASP A 29 -1.31 -7.59 12.68
C ASP A 29 -1.42 -6.44 11.65
N SER A 30 -1.71 -5.24 12.13
CA SER A 30 -1.89 -4.05 11.28
C SER A 30 -0.62 -3.68 10.48
N ARG A 31 0.56 -4.16 10.88
CA ARG A 31 1.84 -3.88 10.20
C ARG A 31 1.95 -4.57 8.84
N ILE A 32 1.19 -5.65 8.62
CA ILE A 32 1.19 -6.40 7.36
C ILE A 32 0.17 -5.88 6.33
N LEU A 33 -0.65 -4.90 6.72
CA LEU A 33 -1.64 -4.29 5.83
C LEU A 33 -1.18 -2.89 5.42
N ALA A 34 -1.29 -2.59 4.13
CA ALA A 34 -0.92 -1.28 3.58
C ALA A 34 -1.88 -0.18 4.02
N GLY A 35 -3.17 -0.51 4.19
CA GLY A 35 -4.23 0.42 4.57
C GLY A 35 -4.44 0.55 6.08
N HIS A 36 -5.34 1.46 6.45
CA HIS A 36 -5.74 1.74 7.81
C HIS A 36 -7.24 1.51 7.98
N ASP A 37 -7.67 1.26 9.23
CA ASP A 37 -9.08 1.27 9.56
C ASP A 37 -9.62 2.71 9.50
N ILE A 38 -10.58 2.97 8.61
CA ILE A 38 -11.17 4.30 8.40
C ILE A 38 -12.00 4.78 9.60
N LEU A 39 -12.40 3.87 10.50
CA LEU A 39 -13.15 4.19 11.72
C LEU A 39 -12.21 4.51 12.89
N SER A 40 -10.91 4.29 12.75
CA SER A 40 -9.92 4.64 13.78
C SER A 40 -9.52 6.12 13.71
N ASP A 41 -8.78 6.61 14.70
CA ASP A 41 -8.20 7.96 14.72
C ASP A 41 -6.89 8.08 13.95
N SER A 42 -6.56 7.10 13.08
CA SER A 42 -5.37 7.16 12.24
C SER A 42 -5.39 8.36 11.29
N GLU A 43 -4.23 8.92 11.01
CA GLU A 43 -4.09 9.98 10.00
C GLU A 43 -4.53 9.50 8.62
N GLU A 44 -5.11 10.41 7.86
CA GLU A 44 -5.54 10.16 6.49
C GLU A 44 -4.33 10.12 5.56
N LEU A 45 -4.19 9.05 4.78
CA LEU A 45 -3.13 8.92 3.79
C LEU A 45 -3.63 8.10 2.60
N VAL A 46 -3.71 8.74 1.46
CA VAL A 46 -4.00 8.09 0.17
C VAL A 46 -2.76 8.18 -0.71
N ILE A 47 -2.27 7.03 -1.18
CA ILE A 47 -1.11 6.92 -2.08
C ILE A 47 -1.61 6.59 -3.47
N PHE A 48 -1.12 7.33 -4.47
CA PHE A 48 -1.45 7.13 -5.88
C PHE A 48 -0.41 6.26 -6.58
N ALA A 49 -0.78 5.71 -7.74
CA ALA A 49 0.09 4.83 -8.53
C ALA A 49 1.41 5.48 -9.00
N ASP A 50 1.47 6.80 -9.07
CA ASP A 50 2.67 7.57 -9.40
C ASP A 50 3.51 7.96 -8.17
N HIS A 51 3.23 7.35 -7.01
CA HIS A 51 3.84 7.59 -5.71
C HIS A 51 3.52 8.98 -5.11
N SER A 52 2.68 9.77 -5.77
CA SER A 52 2.10 10.97 -5.18
C SER A 52 1.17 10.58 -4.04
N PHE A 53 0.97 11.47 -3.09
CA PHE A 53 0.09 11.18 -1.96
C PHE A 53 -0.72 12.38 -1.51
N LYS A 54 -1.78 12.09 -0.77
CA LYS A 54 -2.67 13.09 -0.19
C LYS A 54 -2.99 12.72 1.26
N THR A 55 -2.93 13.75 2.12
CA THR A 55 -3.38 13.70 3.52
C THR A 55 -4.52 14.71 3.72
N ASP A 56 -5.03 14.81 4.95
CA ASP A 56 -5.94 15.87 5.37
C ASP A 56 -5.31 17.28 5.28
N LYS A 57 -3.96 17.39 5.35
CA LYS A 57 -3.22 18.64 5.42
C LYS A 57 -2.56 19.04 4.11
N ILE A 58 -2.01 18.07 3.38
CA ILE A 58 -1.23 18.32 2.16
C ILE A 58 -1.52 17.32 1.05
N GLY A 59 -1.26 17.75 -0.18
CA GLY A 59 -1.05 16.89 -1.34
C GLY A 59 0.40 17.04 -1.81
N TYR A 60 1.06 15.94 -2.12
CA TYR A 60 2.42 15.91 -2.64
C TYR A 60 2.48 15.26 -4.01
N ASN A 61 3.07 15.95 -4.97
CA ASN A 61 3.29 15.41 -6.31
C ASN A 61 4.74 14.97 -6.47
N THR A 62 4.97 13.67 -6.54
CA THR A 62 6.31 13.09 -6.64
C THR A 62 7.07 13.49 -7.91
N LYS A 63 6.36 13.72 -9.02
CA LYS A 63 6.99 14.06 -10.31
C LYS A 63 7.52 15.49 -10.35
N THR A 64 6.78 16.42 -9.72
CA THR A 64 7.15 17.86 -9.73
C THR A 64 7.83 18.32 -8.45
N GLY A 65 7.72 17.53 -7.36
CA GLY A 65 8.13 17.91 -6.00
C GLY A 65 7.23 18.99 -5.39
N GLU A 66 6.06 19.25 -5.99
CA GLU A 66 5.15 20.30 -5.56
C GLU A 66 4.29 19.85 -4.39
N VAL A 67 4.16 20.75 -3.40
CA VAL A 67 3.28 20.56 -2.23
C VAL A 67 2.07 21.47 -2.36
N THR A 68 0.88 20.88 -2.30
CA THR A 68 -0.39 21.61 -2.22
C THR A 68 -0.88 21.58 -0.78
N TYR A 69 -1.18 22.74 -0.18
CA TYR A 69 -1.67 22.84 1.20
C TYR A 69 -3.19 22.93 1.22
N TYR A 70 -3.83 22.12 2.06
CA TYR A 70 -5.29 22.14 2.30
C TYR A 70 -5.64 22.85 3.61
N VAL A 71 -4.61 23.14 4.42
CA VAL A 71 -4.67 23.92 5.65
C VAL A 71 -3.70 25.10 5.55
N ASP A 72 -3.66 25.98 6.55
CA ASP A 72 -2.68 27.09 6.56
C ASP A 72 -1.24 26.51 6.51
N GLU A 73 -0.48 26.90 5.49
CA GLU A 73 0.91 26.46 5.27
C GLU A 73 1.78 26.61 6.52
N LYS A 74 1.54 27.65 7.31
CA LYS A 74 2.28 27.91 8.56
C LYS A 74 2.04 26.86 9.65
N THR A 75 0.98 26.06 9.53
CA THR A 75 0.68 24.97 10.47
C THR A 75 1.36 23.66 10.12
N VAL A 76 1.91 23.56 8.92
CA VAL A 76 2.59 22.36 8.41
C VAL A 76 4.09 22.59 8.46
N SER A 77 4.80 21.82 9.30
CA SER A 77 6.27 21.89 9.34
C SER A 77 6.89 21.14 8.16
N GLN A 78 8.08 21.57 7.74
CA GLN A 78 8.85 20.83 6.74
C GLN A 78 9.14 19.39 7.20
N SER A 79 9.41 19.19 8.48
CA SER A 79 9.59 17.86 9.06
C SER A 79 8.38 16.93 8.84
N TYR A 80 7.14 17.46 8.94
CA TYR A 80 5.94 16.68 8.65
C TYR A 80 5.90 16.19 7.20
N ILE A 81 6.29 17.05 6.25
CA ILE A 81 6.32 16.70 4.83
C ILE A 81 7.36 15.61 4.58
N ASP A 82 8.57 15.78 5.13
CA ASP A 82 9.68 14.84 4.98
C ASP A 82 9.35 13.47 5.60
N ASP A 83 8.69 13.46 6.78
CA ASP A 83 8.24 12.24 7.45
C ASP A 83 7.17 11.51 6.63
N LYS A 84 6.23 12.25 6.01
CA LYS A 84 5.21 11.65 5.14
C LYS A 84 5.79 11.09 3.84
N ILE A 85 6.75 11.77 3.22
CA ILE A 85 7.46 11.24 2.05
C ILE A 85 8.14 9.91 2.41
N LYS A 86 8.87 9.89 3.53
CA LYS A 86 9.56 8.68 3.99
C LYS A 86 8.59 7.55 4.36
N GLU A 87 7.44 7.86 4.96
CA GLU A 87 6.39 6.89 5.26
C GLU A 87 5.87 6.24 3.98
N VAL A 88 5.56 7.04 2.95
CA VAL A 88 5.08 6.56 1.66
C VAL A 88 6.12 5.70 0.96
N GLU A 89 7.38 6.14 0.90
CA GLU A 89 8.48 5.35 0.33
C GLU A 89 8.64 4.01 1.05
N THR A 90 8.57 4.00 2.38
CA THR A 90 8.67 2.78 3.18
C THR A 90 7.50 1.82 2.88
N LYS A 91 6.27 2.32 2.79
CA LYS A 91 5.09 1.51 2.46
C LYS A 91 5.19 0.89 1.07
N LEU A 92 5.65 1.66 0.08
CA LEU A 92 5.85 1.17 -1.29
C LEU A 92 6.95 0.11 -1.34
N TYR A 93 8.09 0.36 -0.70
CA TYR A 93 9.18 -0.61 -0.60
C TYR A 93 8.73 -1.93 0.06
N MET A 94 8.00 -1.85 1.18
CA MET A 94 7.47 -3.03 1.85
C MET A 94 6.47 -3.79 0.98
N SER A 95 5.65 -3.08 0.20
CA SER A 95 4.72 -3.71 -0.74
C SER A 95 5.45 -4.52 -1.82
N ASP A 96 6.51 -3.96 -2.37
CA ASP A 96 7.36 -4.64 -3.37
C ASP A 96 8.07 -5.87 -2.76
N GLU A 97 8.60 -5.75 -1.54
CA GLU A 97 9.22 -6.87 -0.83
C GLU A 97 8.22 -8.00 -0.57
N VAL A 98 7.00 -7.67 -0.13
CA VAL A 98 5.94 -8.66 0.11
C VAL A 98 5.61 -9.46 -1.15
N ILE A 99 5.57 -8.80 -2.32
CA ILE A 99 5.27 -9.45 -3.60
C ILE A 99 6.45 -10.29 -4.09
N ASN A 100 7.67 -9.75 -4.00
CA ASN A 100 8.86 -10.37 -4.61
C ASN A 100 9.45 -11.51 -3.78
N THR A 101 9.22 -11.53 -2.45
CA THR A 101 9.87 -12.49 -1.53
C THR A 101 8.96 -13.62 -1.06
N ASP A 102 7.72 -13.74 -1.57
CA ASP A 102 6.71 -14.67 -1.03
C ASP A 102 6.59 -14.56 0.51
N PHE A 103 6.58 -13.32 1.00
CA PHE A 103 6.56 -12.99 2.42
C PHE A 103 5.48 -13.76 3.18
N TYR A 104 4.27 -13.86 2.64
CA TYR A 104 3.18 -14.59 3.27
C TYR A 104 3.41 -16.10 3.32
N GLY A 105 4.06 -16.66 2.29
CA GLY A 105 4.50 -18.06 2.29
C GLY A 105 5.48 -18.34 3.42
N TYR A 106 6.42 -17.43 3.64
CA TYR A 106 7.39 -17.52 4.73
C TYR A 106 6.73 -17.39 6.12
N VAL A 107 5.89 -16.38 6.32
CA VAL A 107 5.24 -16.10 7.62
C VAL A 107 4.28 -17.19 8.03
N TYR A 108 3.50 -17.74 7.09
CA TYR A 108 2.51 -18.77 7.35
C TYR A 108 3.00 -20.20 7.09
N GLY A 109 4.31 -20.39 6.85
CA GLY A 109 4.92 -21.71 6.70
C GLY A 109 4.49 -22.46 5.43
N ARG A 110 4.01 -21.77 4.39
CA ARG A 110 3.75 -22.37 3.10
C ARG A 110 5.08 -22.69 2.43
N LYS A 111 5.42 -24.00 2.26
CA LYS A 111 6.59 -24.40 1.48
C LYS A 111 6.43 -23.87 0.06
N SER A 112 7.36 -23.03 -0.41
CA SER A 112 7.43 -22.56 -1.78
C SER A 112 7.52 -23.79 -2.70
N THR A 113 6.49 -24.06 -3.47
CA THR A 113 6.58 -24.99 -4.59
C THR A 113 7.20 -24.22 -5.76
N ASN A 114 8.52 -24.27 -5.87
CA ASN A 114 9.23 -23.77 -7.04
C ASN A 114 8.77 -24.56 -8.26
N THR A 115 7.79 -24.06 -8.97
CA THR A 115 7.45 -24.53 -10.31
C THR A 115 8.50 -23.95 -11.26
N THR A 116 9.61 -24.68 -11.42
CA THR A 116 10.55 -24.44 -12.50
C THR A 116 9.86 -24.80 -13.80
N THR A 117 9.34 -23.82 -14.51
CA THR A 117 8.89 -23.99 -15.89
C THR A 117 10.13 -24.13 -16.75
N SER A 118 10.60 -25.37 -16.93
CA SER A 118 11.61 -25.71 -17.93
C SER A 118 10.97 -25.56 -19.31
N THR A 119 11.28 -24.45 -19.98
CA THR A 119 11.01 -24.26 -21.41
C THR A 119 11.94 -25.17 -22.18
N THR A 120 11.42 -26.31 -22.61
CA THR A 120 12.13 -27.21 -23.54
C THR A 120 12.10 -26.58 -24.94
N THR A 121 13.18 -25.94 -25.33
CA THR A 121 13.41 -25.51 -26.72
C THR A 121 13.72 -26.74 -27.52
N SER A 122 12.77 -27.24 -28.29
CA SER A 122 12.97 -28.26 -29.30
C SER A 122 13.73 -27.63 -30.49
N THR A 123 15.01 -27.93 -30.61
CA THR A 123 15.80 -27.59 -31.78
C THR A 123 15.49 -28.64 -32.87
N GLU A 124 14.71 -28.27 -33.84
CA GLU A 124 14.52 -29.02 -35.07
C GLU A 124 15.74 -28.82 -35.94
N GLN A 125 16.48 -29.91 -36.22
CA GLN A 125 17.55 -29.94 -37.22
C GLN A 125 16.94 -30.11 -38.62
N PRO A 126 17.41 -29.39 -39.61
CA PRO A 126 17.01 -29.67 -40.99
C PRO A 126 17.83 -30.83 -41.53
N ASN A 127 17.12 -31.86 -41.98
CA ASN A 127 17.68 -32.99 -42.69
C ASN A 127 18.02 -32.56 -44.13
N LYS A 128 19.26 -32.88 -44.58
CA LYS A 128 19.70 -32.77 -45.97
C LYS A 128 19.35 -34.08 -46.69
N GLU A 129 18.68 -33.96 -47.80
CA GLU A 129 18.95 -34.62 -49.05
C GLU A 129 18.27 -33.88 -50.19
#